data_ff2fef67d15496b99171630e0535193f
#
_entry.id   ff2fef67d15496b99171630e0535193f
#
_cell.length_a   1.000
_cell.length_b   1.000
_cell.length_c   1.000
_cell.angle_alpha   90.00
_cell.angle_beta   90.00
_cell.angle_gamma   90.00
#
_symmetry.space_group_name_H-M   'P 1'
#
loop_
_entity.id
_entity.type
_entity.pdbx_description
1 polymer ?
#
loop_
_entity_poly.entity_id
_entity_poly.type
_entity_poly.pdbx_seq_one_letter_code
_entity_poly.pdbx_strand_id
1 'polypeptide(L)'
;DREGDSLYWQAAFDALHAFQVQEDPLRWGWPAWPQGYQSIDSPEVKAFCQQHADEVNFYLWLQWLAFTQFAECWQTSQGYQMPIGLYRDLAVGVAEGGAETWCDRELYCLKASVGAPPDILGPLGQNWGLPPMDPHVMQARGYAPFVDLLRANMKNCGALRIDHVMSMLRLWWIPYGETADQGAYVHYPVDDLLAILALESHRHQCMVIGEDLGTVPQEIVGKLRRSGVYSYKVLYFENDDKVFHAPEAWPAQSMAVATTHDLPTLRGYWESGDLTLGKTLGLYPDEEPVSYTHL
;
A
#
# COMPACT_ATOMS: atom_id res chain seq x y z
N ASP A 1 0.05 -25.92 -1.84
CA ASP A 1 -0.51 -26.49 -0.61
C ASP A 1 -0.22 -25.69 0.68
N ARG A 2 0.72 -24.70 0.68
CA ARG A 2 1.05 -23.92 1.88
C ARG A 2 0.17 -22.67 2.08
N GLU A 3 -0.31 -22.08 1.01
CA GLU A 3 -1.07 -20.82 1.02
C GLU A 3 -2.58 -21.04 0.76
N GLY A 4 -2.98 -22.30 0.56
CA GLY A 4 -4.37 -22.74 0.48
C GLY A 4 -5.18 -22.12 -0.65
N ASP A 5 -6.46 -21.90 -0.38
CA ASP A 5 -7.42 -21.42 -1.37
C ASP A 5 -7.15 -20.00 -1.87
N SER A 6 -6.52 -19.15 -1.05
CA SER A 6 -6.19 -17.76 -1.40
C SER A 6 -5.29 -17.68 -2.63
N LEU A 7 -4.22 -18.47 -2.67
CA LEU A 7 -3.31 -18.50 -3.81
C LEU A 7 -3.98 -19.10 -5.06
N TYR A 8 -4.83 -20.12 -4.89
CA TYR A 8 -5.58 -20.68 -6.00
C TYR A 8 -6.50 -19.63 -6.64
N TRP A 9 -7.25 -18.88 -5.83
CA TRP A 9 -8.16 -17.87 -6.35
C TRP A 9 -7.44 -16.67 -6.95
N GLN A 10 -6.26 -16.30 -6.44
CA GLN A 10 -5.39 -15.33 -7.09
C GLN A 10 -5.00 -15.79 -8.51
N ALA A 11 -4.54 -17.02 -8.65
CA ALA A 11 -4.16 -17.58 -9.94
C ALA A 11 -5.35 -17.73 -10.89
N ALA A 12 -6.51 -18.12 -10.37
CA ALA A 12 -7.76 -18.20 -11.12
C ALA A 12 -8.22 -16.82 -11.62
N PHE A 13 -8.07 -15.79 -10.77
CA PHE A 13 -8.32 -14.41 -11.16
C PHE A 13 -7.40 -13.97 -12.29
N ASP A 14 -6.09 -14.20 -12.17
CA ASP A 14 -5.12 -13.78 -13.17
C ASP A 14 -5.37 -14.45 -14.53
N ALA A 15 -5.67 -15.75 -14.53
CA ALA A 15 -6.04 -16.49 -15.74
C ALA A 15 -7.35 -15.97 -16.38
N LEU A 16 -8.36 -15.74 -15.55
CA LEU A 16 -9.66 -15.23 -16.01
C LEU A 16 -9.54 -13.78 -16.49
N HIS A 17 -8.77 -12.95 -15.80
CA HIS A 17 -8.52 -11.56 -16.20
C HIS A 17 -7.83 -11.51 -17.57
N ALA A 18 -6.79 -12.29 -17.79
CA ALA A 18 -6.11 -12.38 -19.08
C ALA A 18 -7.07 -12.80 -20.19
N PHE A 19 -7.93 -13.79 -19.94
CA PHE A 19 -8.97 -14.23 -20.85
C PHE A 19 -9.98 -13.10 -21.16
N GLN A 20 -10.49 -12.42 -20.13
CA GLN A 20 -11.49 -11.36 -20.30
C GLN A 20 -10.94 -10.15 -21.06
N VAL A 21 -9.70 -9.74 -20.81
CA VAL A 21 -9.05 -8.64 -21.52
C VAL A 21 -8.75 -9.00 -22.98
N GLN A 22 -8.44 -10.26 -23.26
CA GLN A 22 -8.25 -10.74 -24.63
C GLN A 22 -9.55 -10.69 -25.44
N GLU A 23 -10.69 -11.03 -24.81
CA GLU A 23 -12.03 -10.96 -25.43
C GLU A 23 -12.46 -9.50 -25.65
N ASP A 24 -12.20 -8.62 -24.68
CA ASP A 24 -12.56 -7.21 -24.75
C ASP A 24 -11.64 -6.39 -23.84
N PRO A 25 -10.78 -5.51 -24.40
CA PRO A 25 -9.87 -4.65 -23.62
C PRO A 25 -10.56 -3.71 -22.61
N LEU A 26 -11.88 -3.48 -22.75
CA LEU A 26 -12.64 -2.67 -21.78
C LEU A 26 -12.98 -3.44 -20.50
N ARG A 27 -12.75 -4.73 -20.44
CA ARG A 27 -12.95 -5.58 -19.25
C ARG A 27 -11.75 -5.49 -18.31
N TRP A 28 -11.42 -4.29 -17.88
CA TRP A 28 -10.23 -3.90 -17.12
C TRP A 28 -10.09 -4.55 -15.74
N GLY A 29 -11.16 -5.11 -15.21
CA GLY A 29 -11.23 -5.79 -13.92
C GLY A 29 -12.58 -6.46 -13.74
N TRP A 30 -12.74 -7.22 -12.65
CA TRP A 30 -13.95 -8.00 -12.42
C TRP A 30 -15.27 -7.18 -12.42
N PRO A 31 -15.32 -5.88 -12.05
CA PRO A 31 -16.56 -5.11 -12.14
C PRO A 31 -17.06 -4.91 -13.58
N ALA A 32 -16.14 -4.93 -14.55
CA ALA A 32 -16.44 -4.79 -15.98
C ALA A 32 -16.63 -6.14 -16.70
N TRP A 33 -16.47 -7.27 -16.01
CA TRP A 33 -16.67 -8.59 -16.61
C TRP A 33 -18.16 -8.90 -16.76
N PRO A 34 -18.54 -9.85 -17.65
CA PRO A 34 -19.90 -10.37 -17.68
C PRO A 34 -20.32 -10.93 -16.31
N GLN A 35 -21.58 -10.77 -15.97
CA GLN A 35 -22.13 -11.04 -14.63
C GLN A 35 -21.75 -12.45 -14.10
N GLY A 36 -21.74 -13.48 -14.96
CA GLY A 36 -21.35 -14.84 -14.58
C GLY A 36 -19.91 -15.00 -14.12
N TYR A 37 -19.04 -14.02 -14.39
CA TYR A 37 -17.63 -14.06 -13.97
C TYR A 37 -17.30 -13.14 -12.80
N GLN A 38 -18.27 -12.41 -12.30
CA GLN A 38 -18.06 -11.43 -11.23
C GLN A 38 -17.97 -12.06 -9.84
N SER A 39 -18.26 -13.35 -9.64
CA SER A 39 -18.22 -14.03 -8.35
C SER A 39 -17.48 -15.35 -8.42
N ILE A 40 -16.63 -15.63 -7.44
CA ILE A 40 -15.93 -16.92 -7.31
C ILE A 40 -16.88 -18.10 -7.15
N ASP A 41 -18.10 -17.87 -6.66
CA ASP A 41 -19.09 -18.91 -6.44
C ASP A 41 -19.91 -19.26 -7.68
N SER A 42 -19.81 -18.47 -8.76
CA SER A 42 -20.62 -18.67 -9.95
C SER A 42 -20.25 -19.96 -10.71
N PRO A 43 -21.21 -20.62 -11.33
CA PRO A 43 -20.95 -21.81 -12.14
C PRO A 43 -20.00 -21.54 -13.31
N GLU A 44 -20.06 -20.34 -13.89
CA GLU A 44 -19.21 -19.93 -15.02
C GLU A 44 -17.75 -19.86 -14.63
N VAL A 45 -17.42 -19.31 -13.44
CA VAL A 45 -16.05 -19.27 -12.92
C VAL A 45 -15.54 -20.68 -12.64
N LYS A 46 -16.36 -21.53 -12.02
CA LYS A 46 -15.98 -22.93 -11.75
C LYS A 46 -15.74 -23.71 -13.04
N ALA A 47 -16.61 -23.51 -14.05
CA ALA A 47 -16.42 -24.12 -15.35
C ALA A 47 -15.17 -23.62 -16.07
N PHE A 48 -14.91 -22.30 -16.01
CA PHE A 48 -13.68 -21.71 -16.55
C PHE A 48 -12.43 -22.32 -15.92
N CYS A 49 -12.36 -22.39 -14.60
CA CYS A 49 -11.20 -22.96 -13.89
C CYS A 49 -10.95 -24.44 -14.25
N GLN A 50 -12.02 -25.20 -14.56
CA GLN A 50 -11.89 -26.58 -15.02
C GLN A 50 -11.42 -26.68 -16.48
N GLN A 51 -11.95 -25.83 -17.34
CA GLN A 51 -11.62 -25.82 -18.78
C GLN A 51 -10.23 -25.24 -19.04
N HIS A 52 -9.78 -24.30 -18.22
CA HIS A 52 -8.53 -23.57 -18.31
C HIS A 52 -7.57 -23.90 -17.15
N ALA A 53 -7.56 -25.16 -16.73
CA ALA A 53 -6.75 -25.59 -15.61
C ALA A 53 -5.24 -25.38 -15.83
N ASP A 54 -4.77 -25.48 -17.07
CA ASP A 54 -3.37 -25.27 -17.40
C ASP A 54 -2.97 -23.81 -17.26
N GLU A 55 -3.84 -22.87 -17.62
CA GLU A 55 -3.62 -21.43 -17.43
C GLU A 55 -3.61 -21.06 -15.95
N VAL A 56 -4.53 -21.60 -15.16
CA VAL A 56 -4.55 -21.41 -13.70
C VAL A 56 -3.26 -21.97 -13.09
N ASN A 57 -2.84 -23.16 -13.50
CA ASN A 57 -1.58 -23.78 -13.04
C ASN A 57 -0.35 -22.96 -13.46
N PHE A 58 -0.38 -22.32 -14.63
CA PHE A 58 0.69 -21.42 -15.06
C PHE A 58 0.84 -20.22 -14.09
N TYR A 59 -0.25 -19.57 -13.70
CA TYR A 59 -0.20 -18.47 -12.73
C TYR A 59 0.19 -18.95 -11.32
N LEU A 60 -0.24 -20.14 -10.90
CA LEU A 60 0.26 -20.76 -9.67
C LEU A 60 1.77 -20.99 -9.72
N TRP A 61 2.28 -21.46 -10.85
CA TRP A 61 3.70 -21.65 -11.06
C TRP A 61 4.48 -20.33 -11.03
N LEU A 62 3.94 -19.26 -11.62
CA LEU A 62 4.56 -17.93 -11.55
C LEU A 62 4.67 -17.43 -10.10
N GLN A 63 3.63 -17.61 -9.30
CA GLN A 63 3.65 -17.23 -7.89
C GLN A 63 4.66 -18.06 -7.09
N TRP A 64 4.73 -19.37 -7.37
CA TRP A 64 5.73 -20.25 -6.77
C TRP A 64 7.16 -19.84 -7.16
N LEU A 65 7.38 -19.51 -8.42
CA LEU A 65 8.67 -19.06 -8.92
C LEU A 65 9.10 -17.73 -8.25
N ALA A 66 8.20 -16.75 -8.23
CA ALA A 66 8.46 -15.46 -7.58
C ALA A 66 8.79 -15.65 -6.08
N PHE A 67 8.00 -16.47 -5.38
CA PHE A 67 8.25 -16.78 -3.98
C PHE A 67 9.62 -17.46 -3.76
N THR A 68 9.97 -18.42 -4.61
CA THR A 68 11.23 -19.16 -4.50
C THR A 68 12.43 -18.25 -4.75
N GLN A 69 12.40 -17.45 -5.82
CA GLN A 69 13.47 -16.50 -6.14
C GLN A 69 13.61 -15.42 -5.05
N PHE A 70 12.50 -14.92 -4.51
CA PHE A 70 12.54 -13.97 -3.41
C PHE A 70 13.16 -14.57 -2.15
N ALA A 71 12.81 -15.84 -1.83
CA ALA A 71 13.44 -16.57 -0.71
C ALA A 71 14.94 -16.82 -0.91
N GLU A 72 15.38 -17.09 -2.14
CA GLU A 72 16.80 -17.19 -2.49
C GLU A 72 17.54 -15.86 -2.31
N CYS A 73 16.94 -14.74 -2.72
CA CYS A 73 17.49 -13.40 -2.45
C CYS A 73 17.66 -13.16 -0.95
N TRP A 74 16.64 -13.52 -0.16
CA TRP A 74 16.72 -13.43 1.29
C TRP A 74 17.85 -14.27 1.87
N GLN A 75 17.95 -15.54 1.50
CA GLN A 75 19.03 -16.44 1.94
C GLN A 75 20.41 -15.90 1.55
N THR A 76 20.55 -15.36 0.35
CA THR A 76 21.78 -14.73 -0.13
C THR A 76 22.16 -13.54 0.76
N SER A 77 21.22 -12.67 1.08
CA SER A 77 21.45 -11.52 1.97
C SER A 77 21.92 -11.96 3.36
N GLN A 78 21.35 -13.05 3.89
CA GLN A 78 21.76 -13.62 5.17
C GLN A 78 23.17 -14.24 5.08
N GLY A 79 23.50 -14.88 3.97
CA GLY A 79 24.84 -15.41 3.69
C GLY A 79 25.93 -14.32 3.69
N TYR A 80 25.58 -13.12 3.23
CA TYR A 80 26.45 -11.94 3.29
C TYR A 80 26.39 -11.21 4.63
N GLN A 81 25.67 -11.72 5.63
CA GLN A 81 25.52 -11.14 6.96
C GLN A 81 24.96 -9.69 6.93
N MET A 82 24.09 -9.40 5.98
CA MET A 82 23.42 -8.11 5.92
C MET A 82 22.47 -7.98 7.12
N PRO A 83 22.60 -6.94 7.96
CA PRO A 83 21.81 -6.85 9.21
C PRO A 83 20.29 -6.81 9.01
N ILE A 84 19.84 -6.15 7.94
CA ILE A 84 18.41 -6.05 7.56
C ILE A 84 18.11 -7.00 6.41
N GLY A 85 19.03 -7.14 5.45
CA GLY A 85 18.83 -7.93 4.24
C GLY A 85 17.84 -7.25 3.29
N LEU A 86 16.67 -7.87 3.11
CA LEU A 86 15.63 -7.32 2.23
C LEU A 86 14.70 -6.36 3.00
N TYR A 87 14.36 -5.27 2.34
CA TYR A 87 13.41 -4.27 2.77
C TYR A 87 12.21 -4.26 1.82
N ARG A 88 11.01 -4.50 2.35
CA ARG A 88 9.76 -4.54 1.58
C ARG A 88 8.90 -3.32 1.87
N ASP A 89 7.99 -3.06 0.95
CA ASP A 89 7.00 -2.00 1.05
C ASP A 89 5.59 -2.59 0.97
N LEU A 90 4.74 -2.25 1.95
CA LEU A 90 3.35 -2.65 2.01
C LEU A 90 2.49 -1.47 1.58
N ALA A 91 1.82 -1.60 0.44
CA ALA A 91 0.90 -0.60 -0.08
C ALA A 91 -0.30 -0.37 0.85
N VAL A 92 -0.87 0.84 0.80
CA VAL A 92 -1.99 1.26 1.65
C VAL A 92 -3.29 0.50 1.39
N GLY A 93 -3.45 -0.10 0.21
CA GLY A 93 -4.68 -0.78 -0.18
C GLY A 93 -4.53 -1.68 -1.39
N VAL A 94 -5.66 -2.14 -1.90
CA VAL A 94 -5.79 -3.06 -3.03
C VAL A 94 -6.55 -2.40 -4.19
N ALA A 95 -6.35 -2.90 -5.41
CA ALA A 95 -7.06 -2.39 -6.57
C ALA A 95 -8.57 -2.75 -6.51
N GLU A 96 -9.45 -1.82 -6.90
CA GLU A 96 -10.89 -2.03 -6.95
C GLU A 96 -11.27 -3.25 -7.80
N GLY A 97 -10.64 -3.42 -8.95
CA GLY A 97 -10.88 -4.53 -9.87
C GLY A 97 -9.94 -5.72 -9.68
N GLY A 98 -9.24 -5.83 -8.54
CA GLY A 98 -8.25 -6.86 -8.25
C GLY A 98 -8.83 -8.16 -7.70
N ALA A 99 -7.96 -9.12 -7.47
CA ALA A 99 -8.31 -10.44 -6.95
C ALA A 99 -8.86 -10.38 -5.53
N GLU A 100 -8.30 -9.51 -4.68
CA GLU A 100 -8.70 -9.40 -3.27
C GLU A 100 -10.17 -8.98 -3.15
N THR A 101 -10.57 -7.96 -3.89
CA THR A 101 -11.96 -7.47 -3.90
C THR A 101 -12.91 -8.43 -4.62
N TRP A 102 -12.42 -9.20 -5.58
CA TRP A 102 -13.20 -10.24 -6.24
C TRP A 102 -13.47 -11.44 -5.33
N CYS A 103 -12.46 -11.84 -4.56
CA CYS A 103 -12.54 -12.98 -3.64
C CYS A 103 -13.31 -12.67 -2.36
N ASP A 104 -13.18 -11.45 -1.81
CA ASP A 104 -13.73 -11.11 -0.49
C ASP A 104 -14.38 -9.73 -0.49
N ARG A 105 -15.57 -9.64 -1.08
CA ARG A 105 -16.34 -8.39 -1.18
C ARG A 105 -16.86 -7.87 0.14
N GLU A 106 -17.02 -8.73 1.14
CA GLU A 106 -17.53 -8.31 2.43
C GLU A 106 -16.48 -7.49 3.19
N LEU A 107 -15.19 -7.78 2.96
CA LEU A 107 -14.10 -7.09 3.62
C LEU A 107 -13.91 -5.66 3.09
N TYR A 108 -14.25 -5.39 1.84
CA TYR A 108 -13.96 -4.13 1.18
C TYR A 108 -15.21 -3.28 0.92
N CYS A 109 -15.14 -1.99 1.30
CA CYS A 109 -16.21 -1.04 1.03
C CYS A 109 -16.11 -0.49 -0.40
N LEU A 110 -16.68 -1.22 -1.37
CA LEU A 110 -16.62 -0.88 -2.81
C LEU A 110 -17.37 0.41 -3.19
N LYS A 111 -18.13 1.01 -2.24
CA LYS A 111 -18.83 2.30 -2.44
C LYS A 111 -18.04 3.48 -1.88
N ALA A 112 -16.80 3.27 -1.51
CA ALA A 112 -15.88 4.30 -1.05
C ALA A 112 -14.48 4.05 -1.60
N SER A 113 -13.69 5.11 -1.67
CA SER A 113 -12.28 5.07 -2.02
C SER A 113 -11.44 5.70 -0.92
N VAL A 114 -10.24 5.20 -0.72
CA VAL A 114 -9.24 5.84 0.15
C VAL A 114 -8.59 7.01 -0.58
N GLY A 115 -8.22 8.03 0.17
CA GLY A 115 -7.50 9.19 -0.36
C GLY A 115 -6.95 10.08 0.74
N ALA A 116 -6.74 11.34 0.40
CA ALA A 116 -6.32 12.39 1.32
C ALA A 116 -7.21 13.64 1.16
N PRO A 117 -7.51 14.36 2.26
CA PRO A 117 -8.21 15.62 2.17
C PRO A 117 -7.38 16.69 1.47
N PRO A 118 -7.99 17.78 0.99
CA PRO A 118 -7.26 18.94 0.52
C PRO A 118 -6.26 19.45 1.56
N ASP A 119 -5.04 19.74 1.10
CA ASP A 119 -3.96 20.33 1.91
C ASP A 119 -3.12 21.31 1.08
N ILE A 120 -2.04 21.84 1.68
CA ILE A 120 -1.15 22.81 1.01
C ILE A 120 -0.44 22.19 -0.21
N LEU A 121 -0.13 20.89 -0.17
CA LEU A 121 0.57 20.19 -1.24
C LEU A 121 -0.38 19.64 -2.31
N GLY A 122 -1.65 19.42 -1.94
CA GLY A 122 -2.72 18.93 -2.81
C GLY A 122 -4.04 19.67 -2.58
N PRO A 123 -4.20 20.91 -3.13
CA PRO A 123 -5.38 21.76 -2.85
C PRO A 123 -6.72 21.14 -3.23
N LEU A 124 -6.74 20.14 -4.11
CA LEU A 124 -7.93 19.39 -4.51
C LEU A 124 -8.14 18.11 -3.70
N GLY A 125 -7.19 17.76 -2.81
CA GLY A 125 -7.11 16.45 -2.19
C GLY A 125 -6.70 15.37 -3.19
N GLN A 126 -6.70 14.13 -2.74
CA GLN A 126 -6.31 12.98 -3.56
C GLN A 126 -7.35 11.87 -3.40
N ASN A 127 -7.73 11.26 -4.52
CA ASN A 127 -8.52 10.03 -4.54
C ASN A 127 -7.63 8.93 -5.14
N TRP A 128 -7.29 7.92 -4.34
CA TRP A 128 -6.36 6.87 -4.76
C TRP A 128 -7.04 5.70 -5.48
N GLY A 129 -8.38 5.69 -5.54
CA GLY A 129 -9.14 4.63 -6.23
C GLY A 129 -9.10 3.26 -5.53
N LEU A 130 -8.74 3.21 -4.26
CA LEU A 130 -8.55 1.99 -3.49
C LEU A 130 -9.72 1.78 -2.53
N PRO A 131 -10.51 0.71 -2.63
CA PRO A 131 -11.58 0.44 -1.67
C PRO A 131 -11.01 0.13 -0.29
N PRO A 132 -11.47 0.82 0.77
CA PRO A 132 -10.97 0.57 2.12
C PRO A 132 -11.50 -0.74 2.70
N MET A 133 -10.72 -1.38 3.57
CA MET A 133 -11.20 -2.49 4.39
C MET A 133 -12.22 -1.98 5.41
N ASP A 134 -13.33 -2.70 5.59
CA ASP A 134 -14.32 -2.40 6.63
C ASP A 134 -13.75 -2.77 8.02
N PRO A 135 -13.59 -1.79 8.93
CA PRO A 135 -13.04 -2.05 10.26
C PRO A 135 -13.92 -2.97 11.11
N HIS A 136 -15.23 -2.96 10.90
CA HIS A 136 -16.16 -3.83 11.65
C HIS A 136 -16.07 -5.28 11.18
N VAL A 137 -15.99 -5.51 9.87
CA VAL A 137 -15.80 -6.86 9.29
C VAL A 137 -14.46 -7.41 9.71
N MET A 138 -13.40 -6.60 9.62
CA MET A 138 -12.06 -6.99 10.06
C MET A 138 -12.04 -7.37 11.56
N GLN A 139 -12.67 -6.59 12.42
CA GLN A 139 -12.79 -6.89 13.84
C GLN A 139 -13.62 -8.15 14.10
N ALA A 140 -14.76 -8.30 13.44
CA ALA A 140 -15.64 -9.49 13.57
C ALA A 140 -14.92 -10.79 13.16
N ARG A 141 -13.96 -10.72 12.25
CA ARG A 141 -13.10 -11.83 11.83
C ARG A 141 -11.83 -11.99 12.68
N GLY A 142 -11.76 -11.36 13.85
CA GLY A 142 -10.59 -11.41 14.74
C GLY A 142 -9.32 -10.89 14.10
N TYR A 143 -9.44 -9.92 13.18
CA TYR A 143 -8.34 -9.32 12.40
C TYR A 143 -7.57 -10.30 11.50
N ALA A 144 -8.11 -11.49 11.23
CA ALA A 144 -7.42 -12.49 10.40
C ALA A 144 -6.91 -11.92 9.07
N PRO A 145 -7.67 -11.12 8.29
CA PRO A 145 -7.15 -10.55 7.04
C PRO A 145 -5.92 -9.68 7.23
N PHE A 146 -5.87 -8.87 8.30
CA PHE A 146 -4.72 -8.03 8.59
C PHE A 146 -3.51 -8.84 9.08
N VAL A 147 -3.75 -9.86 9.90
CA VAL A 147 -2.70 -10.79 10.36
C VAL A 147 -2.06 -11.51 9.17
N ASP A 148 -2.87 -12.03 8.26
CA ASP A 148 -2.39 -12.78 7.09
C ASP A 148 -1.62 -11.86 6.12
N LEU A 149 -2.09 -10.62 5.94
CA LEU A 149 -1.39 -9.58 5.18
C LEU A 149 0.01 -9.32 5.74
N LEU A 150 0.13 -9.11 7.06
CA LEU A 150 1.42 -8.88 7.71
C LEU A 150 2.35 -10.10 7.58
N ARG A 151 1.86 -11.29 7.84
CA ARG A 151 2.63 -12.54 7.74
C ARG A 151 3.18 -12.76 6.33
N ALA A 152 2.35 -12.55 5.31
CA ALA A 152 2.76 -12.67 3.93
C ALA A 152 3.86 -11.67 3.57
N ASN A 153 3.78 -10.44 4.08
CA ASN A 153 4.73 -9.39 3.76
C ASN A 153 6.00 -9.41 4.62
N MET A 154 5.94 -9.89 5.87
CA MET A 154 7.11 -10.01 6.74
C MET A 154 7.94 -11.27 6.47
N LYS A 155 7.42 -12.22 5.71
CA LYS A 155 8.13 -13.43 5.35
C LYS A 155 9.31 -13.12 4.42
N ASN A 156 10.50 -13.64 4.75
CA ASN A 156 11.72 -13.44 3.99
C ASN A 156 12.14 -11.96 3.84
N CYS A 157 11.92 -11.14 4.85
CA CYS A 157 12.45 -9.78 4.88
C CYS A 157 12.83 -9.35 6.30
N GLY A 158 13.81 -8.46 6.41
CA GLY A 158 14.27 -7.93 7.71
C GLY A 158 13.65 -6.59 8.08
N ALA A 159 13.03 -5.90 7.11
CA ALA A 159 12.30 -4.67 7.37
C ALA A 159 11.09 -4.52 6.44
N LEU A 160 9.98 -4.00 6.98
CA LEU A 160 8.76 -3.71 6.25
C LEU A 160 8.39 -2.24 6.44
N ARG A 161 8.33 -1.48 5.33
CA ARG A 161 7.69 -0.16 5.30
C ARG A 161 6.19 -0.35 5.18
N ILE A 162 5.45 0.35 6.00
CA ILE A 162 4.00 0.43 5.89
C ILE A 162 3.66 1.79 5.32
N ASP A 163 3.14 1.77 4.12
CA ASP A 163 2.69 2.98 3.43
C ASP A 163 1.50 3.60 4.17
N HIS A 164 1.53 4.93 4.30
CA HIS A 164 0.50 5.71 5.00
C HIS A 164 0.10 5.07 6.35
N VAL A 165 1.06 4.95 7.28
CA VAL A 165 0.88 4.23 8.56
C VAL A 165 -0.25 4.80 9.42
N MET A 166 -0.68 6.04 9.17
CA MET A 166 -1.87 6.66 9.79
C MET A 166 -3.16 5.89 9.51
N SER A 167 -3.16 5.03 8.47
CA SER A 167 -4.26 4.12 8.14
C SER A 167 -4.68 3.21 9.31
N MET A 168 -3.76 2.92 10.23
CA MET A 168 -4.09 2.15 11.45
C MET A 168 -4.94 2.92 12.45
N LEU A 169 -4.92 4.26 12.39
CA LEU A 169 -5.76 5.13 13.22
C LEU A 169 -7.02 5.55 12.48
N ARG A 170 -6.85 6.04 11.26
CA ARG A 170 -7.94 6.54 10.43
C ARG A 170 -7.54 6.62 8.97
N LEU A 171 -8.52 6.43 8.08
CA LEU A 171 -8.39 6.65 6.64
C LEU A 171 -9.39 7.71 6.18
N TRP A 172 -8.99 8.50 5.20
CA TRP A 172 -9.88 9.41 4.50
C TRP A 172 -10.69 8.62 3.47
N TRP A 173 -12.00 8.49 3.71
CA TRP A 173 -12.91 7.79 2.81
C TRP A 173 -13.68 8.78 1.97
N ILE A 174 -13.65 8.59 0.67
CA ILE A 174 -14.35 9.39 -0.32
C ILE A 174 -15.48 8.53 -0.87
N PRO A 175 -16.76 9.00 -0.81
CA PRO A 175 -17.86 8.27 -1.40
C PRO A 175 -17.65 8.06 -2.90
N TYR A 176 -18.10 6.93 -3.43
CA TYR A 176 -17.94 6.62 -4.85
C TYR A 176 -18.57 7.69 -5.75
N GLY A 177 -17.79 8.18 -6.72
CA GLY A 177 -18.22 9.23 -7.65
C GLY A 177 -18.06 10.67 -7.14
N GLU A 178 -17.66 10.85 -5.89
CA GLU A 178 -17.43 12.18 -5.30
C GLU A 178 -15.97 12.61 -5.43
N THR A 179 -15.73 13.92 -5.25
CA THR A 179 -14.40 14.52 -5.21
C THR A 179 -13.76 14.36 -3.83
N ALA A 180 -12.43 14.48 -3.74
CA ALA A 180 -11.70 14.19 -2.52
C ALA A 180 -12.05 15.10 -1.34
N ASP A 181 -12.54 16.32 -1.59
CA ASP A 181 -13.02 17.26 -0.58
C ASP A 181 -14.35 16.84 0.10
N GLN A 182 -15.09 15.89 -0.51
CA GLN A 182 -16.35 15.37 0.02
C GLN A 182 -16.15 14.12 0.92
N GLY A 183 -14.92 13.80 1.26
CA GLY A 183 -14.60 12.68 2.12
C GLY A 183 -14.81 12.94 3.60
N ALA A 184 -14.56 11.90 4.39
CA ALA A 184 -14.54 11.97 5.85
C ALA A 184 -13.54 10.94 6.42
N TYR A 185 -12.99 11.24 7.61
CA TYR A 185 -12.16 10.27 8.32
C TYR A 185 -13.00 9.17 8.95
N VAL A 186 -12.67 7.93 8.62
CA VAL A 186 -13.18 6.72 9.27
C VAL A 186 -12.09 6.16 10.18
N HIS A 187 -12.43 5.96 11.46
CA HIS A 187 -11.49 5.47 12.47
C HIS A 187 -11.38 3.95 12.47
N TYR A 188 -10.18 3.48 12.76
CA TYR A 188 -9.82 2.07 12.87
C TYR A 188 -9.42 1.75 14.32
N PRO A 189 -9.48 0.48 14.75
CA PRO A 189 -9.12 0.06 16.11
C PRO A 189 -7.59 0.03 16.28
N VAL A 190 -6.98 1.22 16.34
CA VAL A 190 -5.53 1.44 16.28
C VAL A 190 -4.73 0.65 17.32
N ASP A 191 -5.24 0.50 18.53
CA ASP A 191 -4.52 -0.20 19.60
C ASP A 191 -4.43 -1.69 19.32
N ASP A 192 -5.48 -2.31 18.78
CA ASP A 192 -5.50 -3.70 18.35
C ASP A 192 -4.56 -3.91 17.15
N LEU A 193 -4.65 -3.04 16.14
CA LEU A 193 -3.81 -3.15 14.94
C LEU A 193 -2.32 -3.00 15.27
N LEU A 194 -1.95 -2.04 16.13
CA LEU A 194 -0.57 -1.86 16.56
C LEU A 194 -0.08 -3.02 17.42
N ALA A 195 -0.93 -3.60 18.27
CA ALA A 195 -0.57 -4.79 19.05
C ALA A 195 -0.30 -6.01 18.15
N ILE A 196 -1.14 -6.22 17.12
CA ILE A 196 -0.95 -7.27 16.12
C ILE A 196 0.33 -7.02 15.34
N LEU A 197 0.57 -5.79 14.88
CA LEU A 197 1.77 -5.41 14.15
C LEU A 197 3.04 -5.70 14.98
N ALA A 198 3.07 -5.29 16.24
CA ALA A 198 4.19 -5.55 17.14
C ALA A 198 4.43 -7.05 17.36
N LEU A 199 3.34 -7.83 17.50
CA LEU A 199 3.43 -9.29 17.67
C LEU A 199 4.01 -9.97 16.42
N GLU A 200 3.50 -9.64 15.23
CA GLU A 200 3.96 -10.25 13.98
C GLU A 200 5.38 -9.77 13.61
N SER A 201 5.72 -8.51 13.89
CA SER A 201 7.10 -8.00 13.78
C SER A 201 8.09 -8.82 14.62
N HIS A 202 7.72 -9.08 15.89
CA HIS A 202 8.56 -9.89 16.78
C HIS A 202 8.67 -11.35 16.32
N ARG A 203 7.56 -11.97 15.90
CA ARG A 203 7.54 -13.34 15.38
C ARG A 203 8.40 -13.55 14.14
N HIS A 204 8.39 -12.56 13.26
CA HIS A 204 9.13 -12.63 11.99
C HIS A 204 10.52 -11.99 12.06
N GLN A 205 10.92 -11.42 13.21
CA GLN A 205 12.17 -10.66 13.36
C GLN A 205 12.32 -9.60 12.25
N CYS A 206 11.21 -8.92 11.95
CA CYS A 206 11.09 -7.93 10.88
C CYS A 206 10.87 -6.54 11.49
N MET A 207 11.80 -5.63 11.25
CA MET A 207 11.70 -4.23 11.68
C MET A 207 10.55 -3.54 10.93
N VAL A 208 9.77 -2.72 11.63
CA VAL A 208 8.67 -1.98 11.01
C VAL A 208 9.00 -0.51 10.91
N ILE A 209 8.84 0.04 9.72
CA ILE A 209 9.00 1.46 9.41
C ILE A 209 7.63 1.97 8.93
N GLY A 210 7.06 2.95 9.62
CA GLY A 210 5.81 3.57 9.22
C GLY A 210 6.07 4.82 8.39
N GLU A 211 5.52 4.90 7.20
CA GLU A 211 5.50 6.15 6.46
C GLU A 211 4.50 7.10 7.14
N ASP A 212 5.04 8.13 7.81
CA ASP A 212 4.34 9.12 8.61
C ASP A 212 4.53 10.53 8.04
N LEU A 213 4.42 10.66 6.71
CA LEU A 213 4.50 11.93 6.00
C LEU A 213 3.12 12.60 5.86
N GLY A 214 3.11 13.91 5.60
CA GLY A 214 1.89 14.68 5.40
C GLY A 214 1.17 15.06 6.70
N THR A 215 -0.15 15.00 6.72
CA THR A 215 -0.97 15.40 7.88
C THR A 215 -1.01 14.28 8.94
N VAL A 216 -0.05 14.28 9.84
CA VAL A 216 0.08 13.27 10.90
C VAL A 216 -0.64 13.69 12.18
N PRO A 217 -1.67 12.96 12.65
CA PRO A 217 -2.30 13.24 13.93
C PRO A 217 -1.33 13.01 15.09
N GLN A 218 -1.27 13.97 16.03
CA GLN A 218 -0.38 13.87 17.20
C GLN A 218 -0.62 12.61 18.04
N GLU A 219 -1.86 12.12 18.05
CA GLU A 219 -2.25 10.90 18.77
C GLU A 219 -1.44 9.68 18.30
N ILE A 220 -1.26 9.50 16.99
CA ILE A 220 -0.61 8.30 16.46
C ILE A 220 0.90 8.30 16.69
N VAL A 221 1.56 9.44 16.68
CA VAL A 221 3.03 9.57 16.85
C VAL A 221 3.50 8.84 18.11
N GLY A 222 2.84 9.15 19.24
CA GLY A 222 3.17 8.50 20.51
C GLY A 222 2.85 7.00 20.53
N LYS A 223 1.79 6.57 19.84
CA LYS A 223 1.40 5.16 19.73
C LYS A 223 2.41 4.38 18.89
N LEU A 224 2.78 4.86 17.72
CA LEU A 224 3.79 4.25 16.84
C LEU A 224 5.14 4.08 17.56
N ARG A 225 5.61 5.13 18.21
CA ARG A 225 6.87 5.10 18.95
C ARG A 225 6.87 4.02 20.06
N ARG A 226 5.80 3.94 20.84
CA ARG A 226 5.67 2.93 21.91
C ARG A 226 5.57 1.50 21.37
N SER A 227 5.01 1.32 20.19
CA SER A 227 4.90 0.03 19.50
C SER A 227 6.17 -0.37 18.75
N GLY A 228 7.25 0.41 18.84
CA GLY A 228 8.54 0.11 18.21
C GLY A 228 8.58 0.38 16.70
N VAL A 229 7.58 1.09 16.16
CA VAL A 229 7.55 1.48 14.74
C VAL A 229 8.49 2.67 14.52
N TYR A 230 9.38 2.53 13.55
CA TYR A 230 10.30 3.60 13.14
C TYR A 230 9.57 4.63 12.28
N SER A 231 9.82 5.92 12.52
CA SER A 231 9.33 7.03 11.70
C SER A 231 10.08 7.08 10.36
N TYR A 232 9.47 7.68 9.34
CA TYR A 232 10.08 7.84 8.02
C TYR A 232 10.47 9.31 7.82
N LYS A 233 11.77 9.61 7.86
CA LYS A 233 12.29 10.98 7.81
C LYS A 233 12.95 11.25 6.47
N VAL A 234 12.40 12.20 5.73
CA VAL A 234 12.89 12.61 4.41
C VAL A 234 13.59 13.95 4.54
N LEU A 235 14.81 14.04 4.03
CA LEU A 235 15.66 15.24 4.11
C LEU A 235 14.90 16.51 3.70
N TYR A 236 14.09 16.45 2.66
CA TYR A 236 13.39 17.63 2.14
C TYR A 236 12.40 18.26 3.14
N PHE A 237 11.93 17.50 4.11
CA PHE A 237 10.97 17.96 5.13
C PHE A 237 11.60 18.24 6.48
N GLU A 238 12.87 17.90 6.67
CA GLU A 238 13.57 18.10 7.93
C GLU A 238 14.33 19.44 7.92
N ASN A 239 13.57 20.53 7.87
CA ASN A 239 14.11 21.90 7.88
C ASN A 239 13.18 22.88 8.61
N ASP A 240 13.71 24.02 9.02
CA ASP A 240 13.01 25.19 9.54
C ASP A 240 13.09 26.30 8.49
N ASP A 241 12.18 26.33 7.53
CA ASP A 241 12.00 27.34 6.45
C ASP A 241 13.27 27.69 5.64
N LYS A 242 14.46 27.64 6.22
CA LYS A 242 15.71 28.08 5.57
C LYS A 242 16.93 27.24 5.88
N VAL A 243 16.85 26.37 6.89
CA VAL A 243 18.02 25.61 7.36
C VAL A 243 17.62 24.17 7.62
N PHE A 244 18.28 23.22 6.96
CA PHE A 244 18.10 21.81 7.24
C PHE A 244 18.54 21.48 8.66
N HIS A 245 17.77 20.62 9.32
CA HIS A 245 18.10 20.11 10.64
C HIS A 245 19.41 19.31 10.59
N ALA A 246 20.27 19.55 11.57
CA ALA A 246 21.48 18.73 11.74
C ALA A 246 21.09 17.28 12.05
N PRO A 247 21.88 16.28 11.61
CA PRO A 247 21.59 14.86 11.82
C PRO A 247 21.27 14.48 13.28
N GLU A 248 21.88 15.16 14.24
CA GLU A 248 21.72 14.96 15.68
C GLU A 248 20.32 15.35 16.18
N ALA A 249 19.60 16.21 15.45
CA ALA A 249 18.24 16.61 15.77
C ALA A 249 17.19 15.59 15.30
N TRP A 250 17.55 14.67 14.43
CA TRP A 250 16.63 13.68 13.89
C TRP A 250 16.32 12.60 14.95
N PRO A 251 15.07 12.08 14.98
CA PRO A 251 14.72 11.03 15.92
C PRO A 251 15.57 9.78 15.72
N ALA A 252 16.16 9.23 16.79
CA ALA A 252 16.95 8.00 16.70
C ALA A 252 16.13 6.80 16.22
N GLN A 253 14.81 6.75 16.55
CA GLN A 253 13.87 5.73 16.05
C GLN A 253 13.28 6.21 14.74
N SER A 254 14.10 6.34 13.71
CA SER A 254 13.65 6.71 12.37
C SER A 254 14.52 6.08 11.29
N MET A 255 13.94 5.92 10.11
CA MET A 255 14.64 5.68 8.87
C MET A 255 14.85 7.02 8.17
N ALA A 256 16.09 7.45 8.05
CA ALA A 256 16.46 8.68 7.38
C ALA A 256 16.78 8.43 5.92
N VAL A 257 16.12 9.16 5.02
CA VAL A 257 16.31 9.04 3.57
C VAL A 257 16.49 10.42 2.94
N ALA A 258 17.23 10.49 1.84
CA ALA A 258 17.35 11.73 1.08
C ALA A 258 16.05 12.06 0.34
N THR A 259 15.44 11.06 -0.28
CA THR A 259 14.21 11.15 -1.06
C THR A 259 13.44 9.84 -1.03
N THR A 260 12.24 9.80 -1.62
CA THR A 260 11.43 8.61 -1.83
C THR A 260 11.19 8.38 -3.32
N HIS A 261 10.52 7.27 -3.68
CA HIS A 261 10.09 7.01 -5.06
C HIS A 261 8.98 7.96 -5.55
N ASP A 262 8.29 8.65 -4.63
CA ASP A 262 7.21 9.63 -4.92
C ASP A 262 7.70 11.07 -4.98
N LEU A 263 8.99 11.30 -4.72
CA LEU A 263 9.59 12.62 -4.65
C LEU A 263 10.70 12.77 -5.70
N PRO A 264 11.06 14.02 -6.07
CA PRO A 264 12.17 14.24 -6.99
C PRO A 264 13.48 13.68 -6.42
N THR A 265 14.37 13.24 -7.30
CA THR A 265 15.74 12.90 -6.89
C THR A 265 16.41 14.12 -6.25
N LEU A 266 17.45 13.92 -5.43
CA LEU A 266 18.17 15.04 -4.81
C LEU A 266 18.67 16.06 -5.85
N ARG A 267 19.13 15.58 -7.01
CA ARG A 267 19.51 16.43 -8.13
C ARG A 267 18.31 17.17 -8.73
N GLY A 268 17.20 16.47 -8.97
CA GLY A 268 15.97 17.09 -9.50
C GLY A 268 15.41 18.16 -8.56
N TYR A 269 15.44 17.90 -7.25
CA TYR A 269 15.07 18.88 -6.24
C TYR A 269 15.97 20.12 -6.29
N TRP A 270 17.29 19.93 -6.35
CA TRP A 270 18.26 21.01 -6.41
C TRP A 270 18.15 21.88 -7.67
N GLU A 271 17.84 21.24 -8.79
CA GLU A 271 17.67 21.89 -10.11
C GLU A 271 16.23 22.36 -10.36
N SER A 272 15.29 22.13 -9.42
CA SER A 272 13.83 22.43 -9.57
C SER A 272 13.20 21.75 -10.78
N GLY A 273 13.68 20.56 -11.14
CA GLY A 273 13.24 19.82 -12.33
C GLY A 273 11.80 19.36 -12.27
N ASP A 274 11.32 19.00 -11.08
CA ASP A 274 9.92 18.62 -10.80
C ASP A 274 8.96 19.80 -10.94
N LEU A 275 9.35 21.00 -10.50
CA LEU A 275 8.56 22.22 -10.70
C LEU A 275 8.42 22.56 -12.19
N THR A 276 9.52 22.42 -12.94
CA THR A 276 9.52 22.62 -14.40
C THR A 276 8.60 21.62 -15.10
N LEU A 277 8.66 20.34 -14.69
CA LEU A 277 7.80 19.29 -15.22
C LEU A 277 6.33 19.57 -14.89
N GLY A 278 6.03 19.88 -13.62
CA GLY A 278 4.67 20.20 -13.17
C GLY A 278 4.06 21.38 -13.91
N LYS A 279 4.85 22.43 -14.19
CA LYS A 279 4.44 23.56 -15.02
C LYS A 279 4.13 23.11 -16.46
N THR A 280 4.98 22.28 -17.04
CA THR A 280 4.80 21.75 -18.40
C THR A 280 3.53 20.90 -18.51
N LEU A 281 3.18 20.17 -17.46
CA LEU A 281 1.98 19.32 -17.39
C LEU A 281 0.72 20.08 -16.96
N GLY A 282 0.82 21.38 -16.65
CA GLY A 282 -0.31 22.21 -16.22
C GLY A 282 -0.88 21.80 -14.83
N LEU A 283 -0.04 21.23 -13.96
CA LEU A 283 -0.45 20.77 -12.63
C LEU A 283 -0.60 21.92 -11.63
N TYR A 284 -0.05 23.10 -11.92
CA TYR A 284 -0.14 24.27 -11.06
C TYR A 284 -1.18 25.25 -11.59
N PRO A 285 -2.18 25.61 -10.79
CA PRO A 285 -3.24 26.54 -11.23
C PRO A 285 -2.76 27.98 -11.41
N ASP A 286 -1.66 28.37 -10.75
CA ASP A 286 -1.09 29.73 -10.81
C ASP A 286 0.23 29.76 -11.59
N GLU A 287 0.50 30.91 -12.25
CA GLU A 287 1.66 31.10 -13.11
C GLU A 287 3.01 31.14 -12.35
N GLU A 288 3.01 31.32 -11.03
CA GLU A 288 4.22 31.33 -10.22
C GLU A 288 4.38 30.01 -9.46
N PRO A 289 5.23 29.09 -9.92
CA PRO A 289 5.57 27.91 -9.13
C PRO A 289 6.30 28.35 -7.87
N VAL A 290 5.86 27.84 -6.73
CA VAL A 290 6.57 28.02 -5.46
C VAL A 290 7.97 27.42 -5.64
N SER A 291 8.99 28.25 -5.60
CA SER A 291 10.37 27.79 -5.67
C SER A 291 10.76 27.18 -4.32
N TYR A 292 11.29 25.96 -4.29
CA TYR A 292 11.85 25.36 -3.07
C TYR A 292 12.98 26.19 -2.45
N THR A 293 13.56 27.14 -3.20
CA THR A 293 14.53 28.08 -2.66
C THR A 293 13.92 29.12 -1.73
N HIS A 294 12.59 29.11 -1.55
CA HIS A 294 11.83 29.98 -0.68
C HIS A 294 11.05 29.25 0.41
N LEU A 295 11.13 27.90 0.45
CA LEU A 295 10.65 27.06 1.55
C LEU A 295 11.79 26.73 2.52
#